data_688005349b2e18bb8271dcf4d5c4920d
#
_entry.id   688005349b2e18bb8271dcf4d5c4920d
#
_cell.length_a   1.000
_cell.length_b   1.000
_cell.length_c   1.000
_cell.angle_alpha   90.00
_cell.angle_beta   90.00
_cell.angle_gamma   90.00
#
_symmetry.space_group_name_H-M   'P 1'
#
loop_
_entity.id
_entity.type
_entity.pdbx_description
1 polymer ?
#
loop_
_entity_poly.entity_id
_entity_poly.type
_entity_poly.pdbx_seq_one_letter_code
_entity_poly.pdbx_strand_id
1 'polypeptide(L)'
;MYIQYVGFNIAGSSRIYNFDVIDTKETREFTVKVQSEVFRPTGLKIQDAPDICFARLKQELQGETQEAHADAHLSIGDRDIQKYLEQHYPRPAKKTAIIDRRTE
;
A
#
# COMPACT_ATOMS: atom_id res chain seq x y z
N MET A 1 -16.38 2.52 10.92
CA MET A 1 -15.94 2.60 9.54
C MET A 1 -15.26 1.30 9.13
N TYR A 2 -15.62 0.80 7.99
CA TYR A 2 -15.15 -0.48 7.49
C TYR A 2 -14.61 -0.31 6.08
N ILE A 3 -13.43 -0.84 5.80
CA ILE A 3 -12.79 -0.76 4.49
C ILE A 3 -12.86 -2.13 3.85
N GLN A 4 -13.47 -2.21 2.68
CA GLN A 4 -13.62 -3.45 1.95
C GLN A 4 -12.88 -3.39 0.61
N TYR A 5 -12.01 -4.37 0.36
CA TYR A 5 -11.37 -4.51 -0.92
C TYR A 5 -12.35 -5.11 -1.92
N VAL A 6 -12.57 -4.42 -3.02
CA VAL A 6 -13.56 -4.85 -4.03
C VAL A 6 -12.90 -5.64 -5.15
N GLY A 7 -11.70 -5.25 -5.55
CA GLY A 7 -11.02 -5.89 -6.65
C GLY A 7 -10.11 -4.91 -7.36
N PHE A 8 -9.56 -5.32 -8.49
CA PHE A 8 -8.71 -4.44 -9.27
C PHE A 8 -8.98 -4.58 -10.75
N ASN A 9 -8.55 -3.56 -11.50
CA ASN A 9 -8.55 -3.63 -12.96
C ASN A 9 -7.26 -3.03 -13.48
N ILE A 10 -6.93 -3.41 -14.70
CA ILE A 10 -5.70 -2.96 -15.36
C ILE A 10 -6.06 -1.79 -16.26
N ALA A 11 -5.32 -0.71 -16.13
CA ALA A 11 -5.53 0.50 -16.92
C ALA A 11 -4.18 0.93 -17.48
N GLY A 12 -3.91 0.62 -18.74
CA GLY A 12 -2.64 0.92 -19.36
C GLY A 12 -1.49 0.23 -18.66
N SER A 13 -0.52 1.01 -18.19
CA SER A 13 0.65 0.48 -17.48
C SER A 13 0.47 0.50 -15.97
N SER A 14 -0.78 0.55 -15.50
CA SER A 14 -1.07 0.64 -14.07
C SER A 14 -2.14 -0.37 -13.68
N ARG A 15 -2.19 -0.68 -12.39
CA ARG A 15 -3.28 -1.42 -11.79
C ARG A 15 -4.04 -0.48 -10.87
N ILE A 16 -5.36 -0.55 -10.93
CA ILE A 16 -6.22 0.29 -10.08
C ILE A 16 -6.92 -0.64 -9.10
N TYR A 17 -6.62 -0.47 -7.82
CA TYR A 17 -7.23 -1.27 -6.76
C TYR A 17 -8.39 -0.51 -6.17
N ASN A 18 -9.55 -1.16 -6.09
CA ASN A 18 -10.80 -0.52 -5.74
C ASN A 18 -11.22 -0.93 -4.33
N PHE A 19 -11.61 0.06 -3.54
CA PHE A 19 -12.05 -0.14 -2.16
C PHE A 19 -13.33 0.61 -1.89
N ASP A 20 -14.19 0.01 -1.08
CA ASP A 20 -15.35 0.70 -0.52
C ASP A 20 -15.06 1.02 0.93
N VAL A 21 -15.33 2.26 1.32
CA VAL A 21 -15.25 2.66 2.73
C VAL A 21 -16.68 2.84 3.21
N ILE A 22 -17.12 1.93 4.05
CA ILE A 22 -18.50 1.84 4.49
C ILE A 22 -18.66 2.43 5.89
N ASP A 23 -19.52 3.41 5.98
CA ASP A 23 -19.84 4.06 7.24
C ASP A 23 -21.35 3.90 7.49
N THR A 24 -21.80 4.27 8.69
CA THR A 24 -23.20 4.17 9.03
C THR A 24 -24.10 5.02 8.13
N LYS A 25 -23.55 6.09 7.56
CA LYS A 25 -24.35 7.04 6.78
C LYS A 25 -24.14 6.92 5.28
N GLU A 26 -22.99 6.41 4.85
CA GLU A 26 -22.67 6.39 3.43
C GLU A 26 -21.59 5.38 3.11
N THR A 27 -21.51 5.05 1.83
CA THR A 27 -20.42 4.25 1.28
C THR A 27 -19.66 5.12 0.30
N ARG A 28 -18.34 5.21 0.47
CA ARG A 28 -17.48 5.97 -0.42
C ARG A 28 -16.58 5.04 -1.19
N GLU A 29 -16.36 5.33 -2.47
CA GLU A 29 -15.49 4.53 -3.32
C GLU A 29 -14.12 5.20 -3.44
N PHE A 30 -13.09 4.40 -3.22
CA PHE A 30 -11.71 4.86 -3.33
C PHE A 30 -10.95 3.97 -4.29
N THR A 31 -9.99 4.56 -4.98
CA THR A 31 -9.09 3.82 -5.85
C THR A 31 -7.65 4.12 -5.46
N VAL A 32 -6.79 3.10 -5.58
CA VAL A 32 -5.36 3.26 -5.35
C VAL A 32 -4.62 2.72 -6.57
N LYS A 33 -3.86 3.58 -7.20
CA LYS A 33 -3.16 3.26 -8.44
C LYS A 33 -1.73 2.79 -8.14
N VAL A 34 -1.35 1.69 -8.75
CA VAL A 34 0.00 1.14 -8.63
C VAL A 34 0.57 0.97 -10.03
N GLN A 35 1.74 1.56 -10.29
CA GLN A 35 2.40 1.40 -11.58
C GLN A 35 2.88 -0.04 -11.73
N SER A 36 2.63 -0.64 -12.89
CA SER A 36 2.99 -2.04 -13.12
C SER A 36 4.49 -2.29 -13.00
N GLU A 37 5.31 -1.30 -13.27
CA GLU A 37 6.76 -1.44 -13.22
C GLU A 37 7.31 -1.70 -11.83
N VAL A 38 6.53 -1.44 -10.76
CA VAL A 38 7.00 -1.71 -9.41
C VAL A 38 6.95 -3.20 -9.05
N PHE A 39 6.25 -4.00 -9.86
CA PHE A 39 6.18 -5.44 -9.63
C PHE A 39 7.39 -6.13 -10.23
N ARG A 40 8.47 -6.17 -9.48
CA ARG A 40 9.74 -6.77 -9.90
C ARG A 40 10.17 -7.83 -8.91
N PRO A 41 11.07 -8.73 -9.31
CA PRO A 41 11.55 -9.76 -8.38
C PRO A 41 12.12 -9.20 -7.08
N THR A 42 12.76 -8.02 -7.14
CA THR A 42 13.33 -7.39 -5.95
C THR A 42 12.47 -6.27 -5.39
N GLY A 43 11.28 -6.07 -5.96
CA GLY A 43 10.39 -5.01 -5.53
C GLY A 43 9.12 -5.56 -4.90
N LEU A 44 8.03 -4.83 -5.13
CA LEU A 44 6.73 -5.22 -4.62
C LEU A 44 6.22 -6.45 -5.36
N LYS A 45 5.67 -7.39 -4.64
CA LYS A 45 5.07 -8.57 -5.25
C LYS A 45 3.59 -8.34 -5.52
N ILE A 46 3.07 -9.00 -6.54
CA ILE A 46 1.66 -8.82 -6.93
C ILE A 46 0.74 -9.14 -5.76
N GLN A 47 1.06 -10.16 -4.99
CA GLN A 47 0.24 -10.58 -3.85
C GLN A 47 0.24 -9.56 -2.72
N ASP A 48 1.21 -8.65 -2.68
CA ASP A 48 1.31 -7.62 -1.66
C ASP A 48 0.53 -6.36 -2.03
N ALA A 49 0.14 -6.22 -3.29
CA ALA A 49 -0.46 -4.99 -3.78
C ALA A 49 -1.74 -4.59 -3.06
N PRO A 50 -2.71 -5.51 -2.85
CA PRO A 50 -3.91 -5.10 -2.11
C PRO A 50 -3.59 -4.62 -0.69
N ASP A 51 -2.59 -5.22 -0.07
CA ASP A 51 -2.22 -4.90 1.29
C ASP A 51 -1.58 -3.52 1.42
N ILE A 52 -0.65 -3.20 0.52
CA ILE A 52 -0.02 -1.88 0.53
C ILE A 52 -1.04 -0.80 0.17
N CYS A 53 -1.96 -1.10 -0.73
CA CYS A 53 -3.02 -0.16 -1.10
C CYS A 53 -3.96 0.07 0.08
N PHE A 54 -4.31 -0.98 0.81
CA PHE A 54 -5.12 -0.86 2.00
C PHE A 54 -4.44 0.03 3.05
N ALA A 55 -3.15 -0.17 3.27
CA ALA A 55 -2.39 0.62 4.23
C ALA A 55 -2.34 2.09 3.82
N ARG A 56 -2.16 2.36 2.53
CA ARG A 56 -2.14 3.73 2.03
C ARG A 56 -3.49 4.41 2.22
N LEU A 57 -4.57 3.70 1.90
CA LEU A 57 -5.91 4.23 2.08
C LEU A 57 -6.21 4.51 3.55
N LYS A 58 -5.84 3.59 4.43
CA LYS A 58 -6.03 3.76 5.85
C LYS A 58 -5.30 5.00 6.35
N GLN A 59 -4.08 5.22 5.89
CA GLN A 59 -3.30 6.39 6.25
C GLN A 59 -4.00 7.67 5.81
N GLU A 60 -4.55 7.66 4.59
CA GLU A 60 -5.25 8.82 4.06
C GLU A 60 -6.50 9.14 4.88
N LEU A 61 -7.26 8.11 5.23
CA LEU A 61 -8.47 8.28 6.02
C LEU A 61 -8.18 8.79 7.43
N GLN A 62 -7.04 8.39 8.00
CA GLN A 62 -6.65 8.85 9.33
C GLN A 62 -6.33 10.34 9.35
N GLY A 63 -6.00 10.92 8.18
CA GLY A 63 -5.74 12.33 8.07
C GLY A 63 -6.96 13.19 7.79
N GLU A 64 -8.13 12.57 7.68
CA GLU A 64 -9.35 13.33 7.41
C GLU A 64 -9.76 14.19 8.58
N THR A 65 -10.29 15.38 8.27
CA THR A 65 -10.88 16.27 9.24
C THR A 65 -12.21 16.74 8.68
N GLN A 66 -12.95 17.55 9.43
CA GLN A 66 -14.18 18.12 8.94
C GLN A 66 -13.95 19.04 7.74
N GLU A 67 -12.76 19.61 7.63
CA GLU A 67 -12.44 20.57 6.59
C GLU A 67 -11.64 19.94 5.45
N ALA A 68 -11.02 18.79 5.67
CA ALA A 68 -10.17 18.14 4.68
C ALA A 68 -10.55 16.67 4.54
N HIS A 69 -11.16 16.32 3.43
CA HIS A 69 -11.57 14.95 3.14
C HIS A 69 -10.46 14.20 2.42
N ALA A 70 -10.41 12.89 2.62
CA ALA A 70 -9.47 12.03 1.93
C ALA A 70 -9.72 12.08 0.42
N ASP A 71 -8.64 12.04 -0.35
CA ASP A 71 -8.72 12.00 -1.80
C ASP A 71 -9.25 10.63 -2.23
N ALA A 72 -10.21 10.62 -3.13
CA ALA A 72 -10.82 9.38 -3.61
C ALA A 72 -9.90 8.59 -4.53
N HIS A 73 -8.91 9.23 -5.12
CA HIS A 73 -7.97 8.60 -6.05
C HIS A 73 -6.55 8.78 -5.54
N LEU A 74 -5.99 7.68 -5.04
CA LEU A 74 -4.65 7.68 -4.45
C LEU A 74 -3.68 6.96 -5.38
N SER A 75 -2.39 7.18 -5.14
CA SER A 75 -1.33 6.49 -5.88
C SER A 75 -0.28 6.00 -4.92
N ILE A 76 0.33 4.87 -5.25
CA ILE A 76 1.44 4.32 -4.50
C ILE A 76 2.73 4.86 -5.10
N GLY A 77 3.54 5.53 -4.29
CA GLY A 77 4.83 6.04 -4.71
C GLY A 77 5.98 5.21 -4.18
N ASP A 78 7.19 5.57 -4.58
CA ASP A 78 8.39 4.83 -4.19
C ASP A 78 8.56 4.79 -2.67
N ARG A 79 8.23 5.88 -2.00
CA ARG A 79 8.36 5.95 -0.55
C ARG A 79 7.40 4.98 0.14
N ASP A 80 6.19 4.85 -0.38
CA ASP A 80 5.21 3.91 0.16
C ASP A 80 5.72 2.48 0.02
N ILE A 81 6.29 2.16 -1.13
CA ILE A 81 6.82 0.82 -1.40
C ILE A 81 7.99 0.52 -0.48
N GLN A 82 8.93 1.46 -0.36
CA GLN A 82 10.09 1.28 0.48
C GLN A 82 9.69 1.04 1.94
N LYS A 83 8.76 1.83 2.43
CA LYS A 83 8.28 1.69 3.80
C LYS A 83 7.60 0.35 4.02
N TYR A 84 6.78 -0.08 3.06
CA TYR A 84 6.10 -1.36 3.15
C TYR A 84 7.09 -2.52 3.17
N LEU A 85 8.08 -2.49 2.28
CA LEU A 85 9.07 -3.56 2.20
C LEU A 85 9.90 -3.63 3.47
N GLU A 86 10.24 -2.50 4.06
CA GLU A 86 10.99 -2.47 5.30
C GLU A 86 10.21 -3.07 6.46
N GLN A 87 8.90 -2.89 6.48
CA GLN A 87 8.06 -3.40 7.55
C GLN A 87 7.74 -4.89 7.40
N HIS A 88 7.57 -5.34 6.16
CA HIS A 88 7.11 -6.72 5.91
C HIS A 88 8.22 -7.66 5.48
N TYR A 89 9.33 -7.12 4.98
CA TYR A 89 10.47 -7.92 4.53
C TYR A 89 11.76 -7.25 5.02
N PRO A 90 11.97 -7.20 6.35
CA PRO A 90 13.17 -6.55 6.87
C PRO A 90 14.42 -7.31 6.44
N ARG A 91 15.47 -6.57 6.15
CA ARG A 91 16.71 -7.18 5.73
C ARG A 91 17.41 -7.79 6.94
N PRO A 92 17.68 -9.10 6.91
CA PRO A 92 18.31 -9.74 8.06
C PRO A 92 19.76 -9.31 8.28
N ALA A 93 20.42 -8.92 7.22
CA ALA A 93 21.86 -8.69 7.28
C ALA A 93 22.23 -7.28 7.62
N LYS A 94 21.36 -6.56 7.99
CA LYS A 94 21.80 -5.26 8.40
C LYS A 94 22.36 -5.32 9.73
N LYS A 95 22.45 -6.02 9.91
CA LYS A 95 22.79 -6.27 11.06
C LYS A 95 23.84 -6.92 11.29
N THR A 96 23.44 -7.25 10.24
CA THR A 96 24.11 -7.67 10.39
C THR A 96 24.73 -8.06 10.71
N ALA A 97 24.92 -8.18 10.47
CA ALA A 97 25.53 -8.51 10.51
C ALA A 97 25.94 -9.02 11.14
N ILE A 98 25.88 -9.23 10.99
CA ILE A 98 26.29 -9.63 11.45
C ILE A 98 26.74 -10.19 11.92
N ILE A 99 26.74 -10.47 11.71
CA ILE A 99 27.23 -11.00 12.05
C ILE A 99 27.73 -11.45 12.35
N ASP A 100 27.67 -11.62 12.06
CA ASP A 100 28.30 -12.12 12.21
C ASP A 100 28.66 -12.57 12.62
N ARG A 101 28.65 -12.92 12.63
CA ARG A 101 29.10 -13.54 12.91
C ARG A 101 29.52 -14.02 13.09
N ARG A 102 29.61 -14.11 13.03
CA ARG A 102 30.14 -14.60 13.17
C ARG A 102 30.67 -14.71 13.35
N THR A 103 30.55 -14.66 13.28
CA THR A 103 31.09 -14.71 13.45
C THR A 103 31.37 -14.71 13.75
N GLU A 104 31.31 -14.80 13.61
CA GLU A 104 31.63 -14.71 13.80
C GLU A 104 31.79 -14.78 13.97
#